data_92c4f9c3df7746c94fc2e0bbdcbc55fc
#
_entry.id   92c4f9c3df7746c94fc2e0bbdcbc55fc
#
_cell.length_a   1.000
_cell.length_b   1.000
_cell.length_c   1.000
_cell.angle_alpha   90.00
_cell.angle_beta   90.00
_cell.angle_gamma   90.00
#
_symmetry.space_group_name_H-M   'P 1'
#
loop_
_entity.id
_entity.type
_entity.pdbx_description
1 polymer ?
#
loop_
_entity_poly.entity_id
_entity_poly.type
_entity_poly.pdbx_seq_one_letter_code
_entity_poly.pdbx_strand_id
1 'polypeptide(L)'
;EQEGAPENAAHKLRLTARPTRFPNATTASQHAQRLITLASEYVTGLPEVNAEEVIIGWRPLPLDGHPVIGPSPADPNAYVAVMHSGVSLAAIVGELVAEEILTGERAPVLTPFRADRAFESVRRY
;
A
#
# COMPACT_ATOMS: atom_id res chain seq x y z
N GLU A 1 0.93 -9.62 6.71
CA GLU A 1 2.22 -8.95 6.77
C GLU A 1 2.84 -8.90 5.39
N GLN A 2 3.60 -7.89 5.14
CA GLN A 2 4.18 -7.71 3.85
C GLN A 2 5.59 -8.19 3.85
N GLU A 3 5.77 -9.21 3.10
CA GLU A 3 7.06 -9.70 2.78
C GLU A 3 7.69 -8.79 1.75
N GLY A 4 8.17 -7.72 2.09
CA GLY A 4 8.85 -6.83 1.16
C GLY A 4 10.04 -6.20 1.83
N ALA A 5 10.22 -6.54 3.06
CA ALA A 5 11.23 -5.89 3.85
C ALA A 5 12.66 -6.03 3.28
N PRO A 6 13.10 -7.19 2.84
CA PRO A 6 14.43 -7.33 2.24
C PRO A 6 14.57 -6.51 0.97
N GLU A 7 13.53 -6.42 0.22
CA GLU A 7 13.45 -5.70 -1.04
C GLU A 7 13.41 -4.20 -0.83
N ASN A 8 13.26 -3.75 0.38
CA ASN A 8 13.29 -2.34 0.73
C ASN A 8 14.61 -1.68 0.34
N ALA A 9 15.67 -2.42 0.32
CA ALA A 9 16.93 -1.93 -0.24
C ALA A 9 16.75 -1.49 -1.71
N ALA A 10 15.96 -2.26 -2.46
CA ALA A 10 15.63 -1.94 -3.83
C ALA A 10 14.80 -0.65 -3.95
N HIS A 11 13.88 -0.41 -3.04
CA HIS A 11 13.13 0.86 -2.99
C HIS A 11 14.05 2.05 -2.77
N LYS A 12 15.04 1.89 -1.89
CA LYS A 12 16.03 2.94 -1.63
C LYS A 12 16.92 3.23 -2.82
N LEU A 13 17.15 2.24 -3.68
CA LEU A 13 17.96 2.37 -4.88
C LEU A 13 17.25 3.11 -6.02
N ARG A 14 16.02 3.57 -5.84
CA ARG A 14 15.24 4.24 -6.90
C ARG A 14 15.26 3.43 -8.18
N LEU A 15 14.83 2.20 -8.13
CA LEU A 15 14.82 1.31 -9.26
C LEU A 15 14.17 1.96 -10.48
N THR A 16 14.90 2.07 -11.55
CA THR A 16 14.37 2.48 -12.86
C THR A 16 13.46 1.41 -13.46
N ALA A 17 13.74 0.15 -13.12
CA ALA A 17 12.90 -0.99 -13.45
C ALA A 17 12.12 -1.45 -12.22
N ARG A 18 10.83 -1.73 -12.40
CA ARG A 18 9.95 -2.30 -11.37
C ARG A 18 9.64 -3.75 -11.74
N PRO A 19 10.42 -4.72 -11.27
CA PRO A 19 10.15 -6.11 -11.57
C PRO A 19 8.79 -6.53 -10.98
N THR A 20 8.03 -7.28 -11.75
CA THR A 20 6.74 -7.85 -11.33
C THR A 20 6.84 -9.35 -11.10
N ARG A 21 8.01 -9.93 -11.36
CA ARG A 21 8.29 -11.35 -11.17
C ARG A 21 9.57 -11.55 -10.38
N PHE A 22 9.61 -12.60 -9.61
CA PHE A 22 10.82 -13.04 -8.91
C PHE A 22 11.90 -13.51 -9.89
N PRO A 23 13.19 -13.41 -9.52
CA PRO A 23 14.30 -13.78 -10.40
C PRO A 23 14.29 -15.26 -10.77
N ASN A 24 13.69 -16.11 -9.95
CA ASN A 24 13.57 -17.54 -10.21
C ASN A 24 12.37 -18.14 -9.47
N ALA A 25 11.95 -19.33 -9.90
CA ALA A 25 10.78 -20.04 -9.34
C ALA A 25 11.02 -20.48 -7.88
N THR A 26 12.24 -20.79 -7.50
CA THR A 26 12.57 -21.23 -6.14
C THR A 26 12.31 -20.11 -5.14
N THR A 27 12.77 -18.89 -5.42
CA THR A 27 12.51 -17.72 -4.57
C THR A 27 11.01 -17.42 -4.49
N ALA A 28 10.30 -17.46 -5.63
CA ALA A 28 8.87 -17.27 -5.67
C ALA A 28 8.12 -18.28 -4.77
N SER A 29 8.47 -19.56 -4.89
CA SER A 29 7.86 -20.63 -4.09
C SER A 29 8.14 -20.49 -2.59
N GLN A 30 9.33 -20.05 -2.21
CA GLN A 30 9.67 -19.80 -0.80
C GLN A 30 8.82 -18.67 -0.22
N HIS A 31 8.62 -17.58 -0.95
CA HIS A 31 7.75 -16.50 -0.52
C HIS A 31 6.28 -16.95 -0.42
N ALA A 32 5.80 -17.68 -1.42
CA ALA A 32 4.45 -18.24 -1.39
C ALA A 32 4.22 -19.12 -0.15
N GLN A 33 5.11 -20.08 0.09
CA GLN A 33 5.00 -21.00 1.21
C GLN A 33 5.02 -20.25 2.55
N ARG A 34 5.88 -19.27 2.70
CA ARG A 34 5.94 -18.45 3.91
C ARG A 34 4.63 -17.68 4.13
N LEU A 35 4.08 -17.05 3.10
CA LEU A 35 2.81 -16.32 3.22
C LEU A 35 1.64 -17.26 3.55
N ILE A 36 1.58 -18.44 2.94
CA ILE A 36 0.56 -19.45 3.25
C ILE A 36 0.68 -19.89 4.71
N THR A 37 1.90 -20.17 5.18
CA THR A 37 2.15 -20.56 6.58
C THR A 37 1.69 -19.49 7.55
N LEU A 38 2.03 -18.22 7.33
CA LEU A 38 1.58 -17.12 8.18
C LEU A 38 0.04 -16.94 8.13
N ALA A 39 -0.54 -17.02 6.94
CA ALA A 39 -1.99 -16.89 6.80
C ALA A 39 -2.78 -18.04 7.45
N SER A 40 -2.22 -19.24 7.48
CA SER A 40 -2.87 -20.41 8.11
C SER A 40 -2.99 -20.32 9.63
N GLU A 41 -2.30 -19.38 10.27
CA GLU A 41 -2.51 -19.04 11.68
C GLU A 41 -3.87 -18.37 11.92
N TYR A 42 -4.44 -17.78 10.88
CA TYR A 42 -5.69 -17.01 10.94
C TYR A 42 -6.84 -17.64 10.16
N VAL A 43 -6.52 -18.44 9.14
CA VAL A 43 -7.51 -19.04 8.23
C VAL A 43 -7.29 -20.54 8.14
N THR A 44 -8.30 -21.31 8.55
CA THR A 44 -8.28 -22.78 8.48
C THR A 44 -8.33 -23.28 7.04
N GLY A 45 -7.65 -24.38 6.75
CA GLY A 45 -7.66 -25.03 5.41
C GLY A 45 -6.62 -24.50 4.41
N LEU A 46 -5.91 -23.42 4.73
CA LEU A 46 -4.86 -22.88 3.86
C LEU A 46 -3.61 -23.77 3.70
N PRO A 47 -3.19 -24.61 4.66
CA PRO A 47 -2.00 -25.45 4.50
C PRO A 47 -2.04 -26.42 3.32
N GLU A 48 -3.24 -26.74 2.85
CA GLU A 48 -3.45 -27.67 1.73
C GLU A 48 -3.53 -27.00 0.36
N VAL A 49 -3.43 -25.66 0.31
CA VAL A 49 -3.46 -24.91 -0.95
C VAL A 49 -2.07 -24.65 -1.48
N ASN A 50 -1.97 -24.57 -2.81
CA ASN A 50 -0.77 -24.15 -3.51
C ASN A 50 -1.04 -22.80 -4.19
N ALA A 51 -0.01 -21.96 -4.25
CA ALA A 51 -0.10 -20.74 -5.03
C ALA A 51 -0.07 -21.07 -6.53
N GLU A 52 -1.02 -20.55 -7.28
CA GLU A 52 -1.04 -20.66 -8.73
C GLU A 52 0.02 -19.77 -9.37
N GLU A 53 0.15 -18.55 -8.87
CA GLU A 53 1.11 -17.56 -9.34
C GLU A 53 1.63 -16.72 -8.17
N VAL A 54 2.88 -16.30 -8.28
CA VAL A 54 3.52 -15.38 -7.32
C VAL A 54 4.11 -14.21 -8.08
N ILE A 55 3.60 -13.03 -7.78
CA ILE A 55 4.01 -11.78 -8.42
C ILE A 55 4.54 -10.78 -7.39
N ILE A 56 5.33 -9.83 -7.85
CA ILE A 56 5.75 -8.69 -7.04
C ILE A 56 4.82 -7.52 -7.34
N GLY A 57 4.13 -7.04 -6.31
CA GLY A 57 3.32 -5.84 -6.37
C GLY A 57 4.09 -4.62 -5.86
N TRP A 58 3.92 -3.48 -6.52
CA TRP A 58 4.49 -2.21 -6.08
C TRP A 58 3.40 -1.36 -5.44
N ARG A 59 3.65 -0.93 -4.22
CA ARG A 59 2.72 -0.08 -3.48
C ARG A 59 3.26 1.34 -3.37
N PRO A 60 2.40 2.35 -3.49
CA PRO A 60 2.79 3.72 -3.24
C PRO A 60 3.16 3.89 -1.76
N LEU A 61 4.25 4.57 -1.50
CA LEU A 61 4.65 4.97 -0.16
C LEU A 61 4.93 6.47 -0.19
N PRO A 62 4.02 7.31 0.34
CA PRO A 62 4.27 8.74 0.46
C PRO A 62 5.53 9.03 1.28
N LEU A 63 6.19 10.15 1.01
CA LEU A 63 7.50 10.49 1.59
C LEU A 63 7.52 10.48 3.12
N ASP A 64 6.44 10.90 3.73
CA ASP A 64 6.25 10.91 5.18
C ASP A 64 5.67 9.60 5.75
N GLY A 65 5.40 8.63 4.89
CA GLY A 65 4.82 7.34 5.25
C GLY A 65 3.34 7.36 5.61
N HIS A 66 2.67 8.51 5.52
CA HIS A 66 1.26 8.67 5.81
C HIS A 66 0.40 8.70 4.54
N PRO A 67 -0.88 8.34 4.61
CA PRO A 67 -1.81 8.52 3.50
C PRO A 67 -1.80 9.95 2.94
N VAL A 68 -2.13 10.08 1.66
CA VAL A 68 -2.38 11.36 1.00
C VAL A 68 -3.82 11.35 0.52
N ILE A 69 -4.68 12.12 1.19
CA ILE A 69 -6.13 12.09 0.97
C ILE A 69 -6.65 13.52 0.90
N GLY A 70 -7.35 13.84 -0.18
CA GLY A 70 -7.98 15.14 -0.35
C GLY A 70 -7.99 15.64 -1.78
N PRO A 71 -8.57 16.82 -2.02
CA PRO A 71 -8.49 17.49 -3.30
C PRO A 71 -7.03 17.69 -3.73
N SER A 72 -6.76 17.50 -5.01
CA SER A 72 -5.41 17.69 -5.56
C SER A 72 -5.06 19.18 -5.57
N PRO A 73 -3.88 19.58 -5.06
CA PRO A 73 -3.43 20.96 -5.21
C PRO A 73 -3.15 21.38 -6.66
N ALA A 74 -2.93 20.40 -7.53
CA ALA A 74 -2.58 20.64 -8.93
C ALA A 74 -3.80 20.67 -9.86
N ASP A 75 -4.90 20.05 -9.46
CA ASP A 75 -6.13 19.98 -10.26
C ASP A 75 -7.35 19.97 -9.34
N PRO A 76 -8.16 21.04 -9.35
CA PRO A 76 -9.33 21.15 -8.48
C PRO A 76 -10.43 20.12 -8.78
N ASN A 77 -10.40 19.46 -9.94
CA ASN A 77 -11.35 18.42 -10.30
C ASN A 77 -10.87 17.01 -9.93
N ALA A 78 -9.67 16.90 -9.40
CA ALA A 78 -9.12 15.61 -8.98
C ALA A 78 -9.12 15.48 -7.45
N TYR A 79 -9.54 14.32 -6.97
CA TYR A 79 -9.43 13.93 -5.58
C TYR A 79 -8.42 12.79 -5.44
N VAL A 80 -7.45 12.94 -4.55
CA VAL A 80 -6.37 11.98 -4.34
C VAL A 80 -6.66 11.13 -3.12
N ALA A 81 -6.48 9.81 -3.25
CA ALA A 81 -6.50 8.87 -2.13
C ALA A 81 -5.38 7.83 -2.34
N VAL A 82 -4.17 8.17 -1.92
CA VAL A 82 -2.97 7.35 -2.09
C VAL A 82 -2.42 6.96 -0.73
N MET A 83 -2.20 5.67 -0.52
CA MET A 83 -1.73 5.14 0.75
C MET A 83 -1.05 3.79 0.59
N HIS A 84 -0.10 3.51 1.46
CA HIS A 84 0.57 2.22 1.53
C HIS A 84 -0.38 1.08 1.94
N SER A 85 -1.28 1.33 2.89
CA SER A 85 -2.20 0.36 3.46
C SER A 85 -3.61 0.47 2.86
N GLY A 86 -3.72 0.66 1.53
CA GLY A 86 -4.99 0.91 0.86
C GLY A 86 -6.04 -0.17 1.07
N VAL A 87 -5.65 -1.44 1.13
CA VAL A 87 -6.59 -2.55 1.39
C VAL A 87 -7.15 -2.48 2.82
N SER A 88 -6.28 -2.34 3.82
CA SER A 88 -6.69 -2.30 5.23
C SER A 88 -7.52 -1.07 5.58
N LEU A 89 -7.29 0.05 4.89
CA LEU A 89 -7.98 1.31 5.15
C LEU A 89 -9.16 1.56 4.19
N ALA A 90 -9.41 0.65 3.23
CA ALA A 90 -10.37 0.86 2.15
C ALA A 90 -11.76 1.27 2.65
N ALA A 91 -12.29 0.60 3.65
CA ALA A 91 -13.62 0.85 4.17
C ALA A 91 -13.74 2.27 4.76
N ILE A 92 -12.90 2.59 5.73
CA ILE A 92 -12.99 3.89 6.42
C ILE A 92 -12.59 5.06 5.50
N VAL A 93 -11.59 4.89 4.66
CA VAL A 93 -11.20 5.95 3.72
C VAL A 93 -12.26 6.12 2.64
N GLY A 94 -12.85 5.03 2.16
CA GLY A 94 -13.94 5.09 1.18
C GLY A 94 -15.14 5.86 1.71
N GLU A 95 -15.56 5.61 2.95
CA GLU A 95 -16.64 6.34 3.61
C GLU A 95 -16.34 7.84 3.74
N LEU A 96 -15.19 8.18 4.33
CA LEU A 96 -14.79 9.57 4.54
C LEU A 96 -14.62 10.36 3.23
N VAL A 97 -14.04 9.74 2.20
CA VAL A 97 -13.87 10.37 0.89
C VAL A 97 -15.20 10.57 0.20
N ALA A 98 -16.10 9.57 0.26
CA ALA A 98 -17.44 9.70 -0.32
C ALA A 98 -18.22 10.84 0.36
N GLU A 99 -18.17 10.92 1.69
CA GLU A 99 -18.82 11.99 2.44
C GLU A 99 -18.29 13.37 2.04
N GLU A 100 -16.96 13.56 2.00
CA GLU A 100 -16.35 14.82 1.58
C GLU A 100 -16.74 15.23 0.15
N ILE A 101 -16.77 14.28 -0.78
CA ILE A 101 -17.13 14.56 -2.18
C ILE A 101 -18.61 14.93 -2.30
N LEU A 102 -19.49 14.26 -1.56
CA LEU A 102 -20.92 14.47 -1.65
C LEU A 102 -21.40 15.73 -0.91
N THR A 103 -20.78 16.04 0.22
CA THR A 103 -21.19 17.18 1.06
C THR A 103 -20.39 18.45 0.78
N GLY A 104 -19.18 18.33 0.26
CA GLY A 104 -18.20 19.41 0.18
C GLY A 104 -17.58 19.79 1.52
N GLU A 105 -17.90 19.08 2.59
CA GLU A 105 -17.40 19.34 3.95
C GLU A 105 -16.15 18.50 4.22
N ARG A 106 -15.10 19.13 4.74
CA ARG A 106 -13.84 18.42 5.06
C ARG A 106 -13.97 17.62 6.35
N ALA A 107 -13.73 16.32 6.30
CA ALA A 107 -13.65 15.46 7.48
C ALA A 107 -12.43 15.83 8.36
N PRO A 108 -12.63 16.23 9.62
CA PRO A 108 -11.53 16.68 10.49
C PRO A 108 -10.45 15.60 10.70
N VAL A 109 -10.84 14.34 10.73
CA VAL A 109 -9.93 13.19 10.91
C VAL A 109 -8.92 13.06 9.77
N LEU A 110 -9.23 13.56 8.58
CA LEU A 110 -8.33 13.54 7.42
C LEU A 110 -7.34 14.72 7.39
N THR A 111 -7.44 15.69 8.31
CA THR A 111 -6.56 16.85 8.34
C THR A 111 -5.07 16.52 8.30
N PRO A 112 -4.54 15.54 9.07
CA PRO A 112 -3.12 15.18 9.01
C PRO A 112 -2.68 14.53 7.70
N PHE A 113 -3.63 14.13 6.85
CA PHE A 113 -3.39 13.37 5.64
C PHE A 113 -3.65 14.16 4.35
N ARG A 114 -3.87 15.47 4.44
CA ARG A 114 -4.20 16.31 3.29
C ARG A 114 -3.09 16.33 2.24
N ALA A 115 -3.53 16.41 0.98
CA ALA A 115 -2.61 16.44 -0.17
C ALA A 115 -1.77 17.72 -0.23
N ASP A 116 -2.23 18.80 0.37
CA ASP A 116 -1.57 20.11 0.46
C ASP A 116 -0.68 20.28 1.70
N ARG A 117 -0.53 19.26 2.54
CA ARG A 117 0.35 19.31 3.70
C ARG A 117 1.84 19.37 3.31
N ALA A 118 2.68 19.87 4.19
CA ALA A 118 4.13 19.74 4.07
C ALA A 118 4.55 18.26 4.24
N PHE A 119 5.32 17.74 3.28
CA PHE A 119 5.83 16.37 3.32
C PHE A 119 7.24 16.36 3.92
N GLU A 120 7.36 15.92 5.16
CA GLU A 120 8.65 15.66 5.76
C GLU A 120 9.11 14.24 5.46
N SER A 121 10.29 14.10 4.86
CA SER A 121 10.85 12.78 4.57
C SER A 121 11.20 12.04 5.86
N VAL A 122 10.52 10.96 6.13
CA VAL A 122 10.82 10.10 7.27
C VAL A 122 11.76 8.98 6.83
N ARG A 123 12.95 8.92 7.42
CA ARG A 123 13.86 7.78 7.26
C ARG A 123 13.30 6.61 8.07
N ARG A 124 12.41 5.83 7.48
CA ARG A 124 11.82 4.66 8.15
C ARG A 124 12.45 3.32 7.74
N TYR A 125 13.38 3.33 6.79
CA TYR A 125 14.01 2.10 6.29
C TYR A 125 15.49 2.30 6.04
#